data_96ecb683880deec0a0068b3f1681e12a
#
_entry.id   96ecb683880deec0a0068b3f1681e12a
#
_cell.length_a   1.000
_cell.length_b   1.000
_cell.length_c   1.000
_cell.angle_alpha   90.00
_cell.angle_beta   90.00
_cell.angle_gamma   90.00
#
_symmetry.space_group_name_H-M   'P 1'
#
loop_
_entity.id
_entity.type
_entity.pdbx_description
1 polymer ?
#
loop_
_entity_poly.entity_id
_entity_poly.type
_entity_poly.pdbx_seq_one_letter_code
_entity_poly.pdbx_strand_id
1 'polypeptide(L)'
;MMLVANTKLRNDHLWCAGAEVSFENYTKLLHLAKGELFSMGLRNPMRFFEYRLKGTELREDTAIWYPTPNLAKQEKSDQIHVRFAKSKSTIDMSDSLTNIELQKLKASIDGILSDEDAQFRDVTIVGTASPEGSYGYNQKLAGDRMGTLLNWIRERIPESKRAYMYPKKDGRVAKWSEVAELMRKDSLVSEAEVIENIVAKYSKEDTRGREIRKLAFYQTIEDRYLPQLRKVEYKLGYSIDRVLNYEDILQRIKDNPSFSPSPYESFLLYRNEKDPARRLELCKLAYEKHPNYLVFANDYSALLTSAGKPNPQILDGFDVERIKHMGRNYKVPVTVHINQMCARILTDNVIAADTLDQMIMARTDCEPQRNTQFATAHAYLDIRQGHFSDDNYDLIKKTGLRNEIIFLLSRNGDSEAATEDDKNAYKLSEGLGDSLALDCVLKAICVSRVEGRTNKEVVEWLKKSFALDPAMEEKCGGEADLQKALAAIRKERKATTAEDAQSVENK
;
A
#
# COMPACT_ATOMS: atom_id res chain seq x y z
N MET A 1 27.08 -21.78 -41.98
CA MET A 1 27.35 -21.02 -40.73
C MET A 1 26.32 -21.49 -39.73
N MET A 2 26.73 -22.35 -38.81
CA MET A 2 25.81 -22.96 -37.86
C MET A 2 25.68 -21.99 -36.66
N LEU A 3 24.54 -21.33 -36.53
CA LEU A 3 24.18 -20.62 -35.32
C LEU A 3 23.80 -21.66 -34.29
N VAL A 4 24.65 -21.84 -33.27
CA VAL A 4 24.37 -22.75 -32.17
C VAL A 4 23.31 -22.12 -31.27
N ALA A 5 22.25 -22.83 -30.98
CA ALA A 5 21.07 -22.41 -30.20
C ALA A 5 21.36 -22.04 -28.74
N ASN A 6 22.62 -22.05 -28.30
CA ASN A 6 23.09 -21.71 -26.95
C ASN A 6 23.91 -20.42 -26.94
N THR A 7 23.39 -19.33 -27.47
CA THR A 7 24.04 -18.03 -27.38
C THR A 7 23.60 -17.33 -26.09
N LYS A 8 24.52 -17.25 -25.12
CA LYS A 8 24.38 -16.33 -23.96
C LYS A 8 24.76 -14.92 -24.40
N LEU A 9 23.80 -13.99 -24.36
CA LEU A 9 24.11 -12.56 -24.36
C LEU A 9 24.80 -12.23 -23.04
N ARG A 10 26.07 -11.90 -23.09
CA ARG A 10 26.79 -11.30 -21.96
C ARG A 10 27.28 -9.91 -22.42
N ASN A 11 26.91 -8.89 -21.66
CA ASN A 11 27.44 -7.52 -21.83
C ASN A 11 27.39 -6.99 -23.26
N ASP A 12 26.19 -7.00 -23.91
CA ASP A 12 25.97 -6.48 -25.25
C ASP A 12 26.77 -7.16 -26.39
N HIS A 13 27.41 -8.31 -26.13
CA HIS A 13 28.14 -9.08 -27.12
C HIS A 13 27.51 -10.46 -27.34
N LEU A 14 27.34 -10.82 -28.60
CA LEU A 14 26.89 -12.15 -29.02
C LEU A 14 28.13 -13.03 -29.30
N TRP A 15 28.28 -14.11 -28.53
CA TRP A 15 29.34 -15.08 -28.77
C TRP A 15 28.82 -16.26 -29.59
N CYS A 16 29.20 -16.34 -30.85
CA CYS A 16 28.91 -17.47 -31.72
C CYS A 16 30.21 -18.24 -31.99
N ALA A 17 30.30 -19.48 -31.54
CA ALA A 17 31.39 -20.40 -31.88
C ALA A 17 32.82 -19.80 -31.73
N GLY A 18 33.05 -18.98 -30.73
CA GLY A 18 34.36 -18.39 -30.42
C GLY A 18 34.75 -17.15 -31.26
N ALA A 19 33.86 -16.56 -32.01
CA ALA A 19 34.09 -15.33 -32.73
C ALA A 19 33.28 -14.14 -32.14
N GLU A 20 33.95 -13.03 -31.87
CA GLU A 20 33.32 -11.77 -31.49
C GLU A 20 32.69 -11.08 -32.70
N VAL A 21 31.42 -10.70 -32.59
CA VAL A 21 30.71 -10.01 -33.69
C VAL A 21 30.45 -8.59 -33.26
N SER A 22 30.88 -7.61 -34.08
CA SER A 22 30.62 -6.20 -33.82
C SER A 22 29.13 -5.86 -33.85
N PHE A 23 28.69 -4.84 -33.11
CA PHE A 23 27.29 -4.43 -32.97
C PHE A 23 26.58 -4.18 -34.31
N GLU A 24 27.28 -3.70 -35.32
CA GLU A 24 26.75 -3.42 -36.63
C GLU A 24 26.41 -4.70 -37.44
N ASN A 25 27.23 -5.73 -37.28
CA ASN A 25 26.99 -7.06 -37.86
C ASN A 25 25.97 -7.87 -37.04
N TYR A 26 25.82 -7.56 -35.75
CA TYR A 26 24.85 -8.15 -34.85
C TYR A 26 23.40 -7.88 -35.29
N THR A 27 23.07 -6.64 -35.69
CA THR A 27 21.73 -6.26 -36.11
C THR A 27 21.35 -6.97 -37.45
N LYS A 28 22.32 -7.13 -38.38
CA LYS A 28 22.15 -7.89 -39.62
C LYS A 28 22.01 -9.39 -39.35
N LEU A 29 22.81 -9.94 -38.44
CA LEU A 29 22.72 -11.35 -38.02
C LEU A 29 21.41 -11.65 -37.29
N LEU A 30 20.90 -10.71 -36.45
CA LEU A 30 19.65 -10.84 -35.74
C LEU A 30 18.45 -10.82 -36.72
N HIS A 31 18.51 -10.02 -37.81
CA HIS A 31 17.49 -10.02 -38.84
C HIS A 31 17.53 -11.28 -39.73
N LEU A 32 18.72 -11.77 -40.06
CA LEU A 32 18.90 -13.03 -40.77
C LEU A 32 18.49 -14.21 -39.87
N ALA A 33 18.93 -14.24 -38.62
CA ALA A 33 18.55 -15.27 -37.66
C ALA A 33 17.05 -15.30 -37.34
N LYS A 34 16.38 -14.16 -37.26
CA LYS A 34 14.90 -14.12 -37.17
C LYS A 34 14.23 -14.78 -38.36
N GLY A 35 14.70 -14.49 -39.57
CA GLY A 35 14.15 -15.10 -40.81
C GLY A 35 14.44 -16.60 -40.87
N GLU A 36 15.67 -17.02 -40.57
CA GLU A 36 16.07 -18.42 -40.61
C GLU A 36 15.53 -19.26 -39.46
N LEU A 37 15.48 -18.69 -38.23
CA LEU A 37 14.81 -19.34 -37.11
C LEU A 37 13.34 -19.65 -37.36
N PHE A 38 12.64 -18.77 -38.07
CA PHE A 38 11.26 -19.03 -38.52
C PHE A 38 11.20 -20.06 -39.63
N SER A 39 12.20 -20.14 -40.52
CA SER A 39 12.24 -21.12 -41.63
C SER A 39 12.70 -22.51 -41.18
N MET A 40 13.46 -22.60 -40.06
CA MET A 40 13.96 -23.87 -39.51
C MET A 40 13.01 -24.50 -38.47
N GLY A 41 11.84 -23.91 -38.23
CA GLY A 41 10.85 -24.46 -37.31
C GLY A 41 11.23 -24.39 -35.84
N LEU A 42 12.27 -23.63 -35.50
CA LEU A 42 12.65 -23.41 -34.09
C LEU A 42 11.50 -22.77 -33.34
N ARG A 43 10.89 -23.54 -32.45
CA ARG A 43 9.77 -23.10 -31.61
C ARG A 43 10.32 -22.21 -30.49
N ASN A 44 10.05 -20.92 -30.57
CA ASN A 44 10.36 -20.00 -29.49
C ASN A 44 9.66 -20.42 -28.20
N PRO A 45 10.34 -20.41 -27.05
CA PRO A 45 9.63 -20.50 -25.78
C PRO A 45 8.54 -19.43 -25.76
N MET A 46 7.33 -19.83 -25.40
CA MET A 46 6.12 -18.98 -25.45
C MET A 46 6.28 -17.75 -24.55
N ARG A 47 6.95 -16.71 -25.06
CA ARG A 47 7.34 -15.50 -24.31
C ARG A 47 6.16 -14.66 -23.85
N PHE A 48 5.05 -14.76 -24.53
CA PHE A 48 3.85 -13.99 -24.22
C PHE A 48 2.99 -14.63 -23.12
N PHE A 49 3.28 -15.85 -22.68
CA PHE A 49 2.59 -16.43 -21.54
C PHE A 49 2.97 -15.66 -20.26
N GLU A 50 1.97 -15.00 -19.71
CA GLU A 50 2.07 -14.44 -18.37
C GLU A 50 2.07 -15.61 -17.39
N TYR A 51 3.24 -16.00 -16.95
CA TYR A 51 3.39 -16.96 -15.88
C TYR A 51 2.74 -16.39 -14.62
N ARG A 52 1.68 -17.04 -14.12
CA ARG A 52 1.03 -16.63 -12.88
C ARG A 52 1.88 -17.06 -11.68
N LEU A 53 3.01 -16.41 -11.51
CA LEU A 53 3.75 -16.50 -10.26
C LEU A 53 2.96 -15.73 -9.19
N LYS A 54 2.76 -16.37 -8.05
CA LYS A 54 2.11 -15.75 -6.89
C LYS A 54 3.20 -15.32 -5.92
N GLY A 55 3.07 -14.15 -5.34
CA GLY A 55 3.89 -13.75 -4.23
C GLY A 55 3.46 -14.45 -2.93
N THR A 56 4.38 -14.59 -2.00
CA THR A 56 4.14 -15.18 -0.68
C THR A 56 4.42 -14.16 0.41
N GLU A 57 3.42 -13.89 1.23
CA GLU A 57 3.58 -13.07 2.44
C GLU A 57 4.45 -13.78 3.47
N LEU A 58 5.12 -13.03 4.33
CA LEU A 58 5.90 -13.60 5.43
C LEU A 58 4.98 -14.35 6.40
N ARG A 59 5.40 -15.55 6.82
CA ARG A 59 4.65 -16.43 7.72
C ARG A 59 5.08 -16.27 9.19
N GLU A 60 4.42 -16.98 10.09
CA GLU A 60 4.69 -16.95 11.53
C GLU A 60 6.12 -17.39 11.91
N ASP A 61 6.75 -18.27 11.15
CA ASP A 61 8.15 -18.65 11.32
C ASP A 61 9.11 -17.47 11.10
N THR A 62 8.65 -16.43 10.43
CA THR A 62 9.36 -15.17 10.24
C THR A 62 8.85 -14.03 11.13
N ALA A 63 8.17 -14.34 12.21
CA ALA A 63 7.53 -13.36 13.10
C ALA A 63 8.47 -12.31 13.71
N ILE A 64 9.78 -12.59 13.76
CA ILE A 64 10.80 -11.62 14.17
C ILE A 64 10.82 -10.34 13.30
N TRP A 65 10.28 -10.42 12.09
CA TRP A 65 10.16 -9.31 11.14
C TRP A 65 8.85 -8.55 11.30
N TYR A 66 7.93 -9.03 12.15
CA TYR A 66 6.66 -8.38 12.40
C TYR A 66 6.84 -7.20 13.35
N PRO A 67 6.02 -6.15 13.19
CA PRO A 67 5.97 -5.08 14.18
C PRO A 67 5.53 -5.63 15.54
N THR A 68 6.16 -5.14 16.60
CA THR A 68 5.77 -5.53 17.96
C THR A 68 4.45 -4.89 18.37
N PRO A 69 3.56 -5.64 19.04
CA PRO A 69 2.36 -5.06 19.64
C PRO A 69 2.70 -3.90 20.58
N ASN A 70 1.94 -2.84 20.49
CA ASN A 70 2.06 -1.72 21.40
C ASN A 70 0.69 -1.33 21.97
N LEU A 71 0.71 -0.83 23.20
CA LEU A 71 -0.49 -0.27 23.81
C LEU A 71 -0.88 1.04 23.10
N ALA A 72 -2.14 1.15 22.75
CA ALA A 72 -2.65 2.31 22.04
C ALA A 72 -2.72 3.54 22.97
N LYS A 73 -1.98 4.59 22.63
CA LYS A 73 -2.14 5.91 23.26
C LYS A 73 -3.14 6.72 22.44
N GLN A 74 -4.04 7.37 23.13
CA GLN A 74 -5.09 8.18 22.53
C GLN A 74 -5.17 9.53 23.19
N GLU A 75 -5.67 10.51 22.45
CA GLU A 75 -5.93 11.84 22.95
C GLU A 75 -7.27 12.34 22.43
N LYS A 76 -8.05 12.92 23.30
CA LYS A 76 -9.27 13.66 22.96
C LYS A 76 -9.12 15.08 23.46
N SER A 77 -9.21 16.05 22.56
CA SER A 77 -9.05 17.47 22.89
C SER A 77 -10.23 18.26 22.35
N ASP A 78 -10.66 19.22 23.15
CA ASP A 78 -11.70 20.17 22.76
C ASP A 78 -11.56 21.46 23.56
N GLN A 79 -12.36 22.49 23.20
CA GLN A 79 -12.45 23.74 23.89
C GLN A 79 -13.86 23.87 24.48
N ILE A 80 -13.93 24.25 25.74
CA ILE A 80 -15.19 24.55 26.41
C ILE A 80 -15.18 25.98 26.97
N HIS A 81 -16.35 26.64 26.87
CA HIS A 81 -16.57 27.98 27.42
C HIS A 81 -17.32 27.87 28.74
N VAL A 82 -16.58 27.62 29.81
CA VAL A 82 -17.18 27.61 31.16
C VAL A 82 -17.22 29.02 31.73
N ARG A 83 -18.41 29.49 32.08
CA ARG A 83 -18.59 30.77 32.71
C ARG A 83 -18.31 30.68 34.21
N PHE A 84 -17.60 31.68 34.68
CA PHE A 84 -17.29 31.85 36.08
C PHE A 84 -17.85 33.23 36.50
N ALA A 85 -18.45 33.34 37.67
CA ALA A 85 -18.87 34.63 38.18
C ALA A 85 -17.64 35.56 38.30
N LYS A 86 -17.86 36.86 38.18
CA LYS A 86 -16.80 37.89 38.23
C LYS A 86 -15.96 37.69 39.52
N SER A 87 -14.67 37.62 39.37
CA SER A 87 -13.71 37.40 40.46
C SER A 87 -13.88 36.09 41.25
N LYS A 88 -14.61 35.09 40.73
CA LYS A 88 -14.77 33.77 41.40
C LYS A 88 -14.16 32.66 40.53
N SER A 89 -13.73 31.59 41.22
CA SER A 89 -13.23 30.35 40.57
C SER A 89 -14.26 29.21 40.58
N THR A 90 -15.43 29.41 41.21
CA THR A 90 -16.54 28.43 41.18
C THR A 90 -17.26 28.45 39.86
N ILE A 91 -17.57 27.25 39.32
CA ILE A 91 -18.35 27.11 38.11
C ILE A 91 -19.78 27.57 38.37
N ASP A 92 -20.34 28.39 37.46
CA ASP A 92 -21.73 28.82 37.55
C ASP A 92 -22.63 27.76 36.95
N MET A 93 -23.20 26.92 37.79
CA MET A 93 -24.09 25.82 37.39
C MET A 93 -25.52 26.35 37.04
N SER A 94 -25.83 27.62 37.30
CA SER A 94 -27.11 28.24 36.88
C SER A 94 -27.09 28.73 35.46
N ASP A 95 -25.91 28.91 34.86
CA ASP A 95 -25.74 29.32 33.48
C ASP A 95 -25.97 28.13 32.52
N SER A 96 -27.00 28.26 31.66
CA SER A 96 -27.37 27.21 30.71
C SER A 96 -26.28 26.88 29.70
N LEU A 97 -25.50 27.86 29.26
CA LEU A 97 -24.37 27.64 28.31
C LEU A 97 -23.25 26.87 28.98
N THR A 98 -22.90 27.20 30.21
CA THR A 98 -21.92 26.43 31.00
C THR A 98 -22.36 24.99 31.17
N ASN A 99 -23.65 24.75 31.45
CA ASN A 99 -24.15 23.38 31.55
C ASN A 99 -24.02 22.59 30.24
N ILE A 100 -24.33 23.21 29.10
CA ILE A 100 -24.16 22.58 27.77
C ILE A 100 -22.70 22.21 27.53
N GLU A 101 -21.78 23.11 27.83
CA GLU A 101 -20.34 22.88 27.65
C GLU A 101 -19.82 21.76 28.59
N LEU A 102 -20.26 21.73 29.85
CA LEU A 102 -19.92 20.66 30.77
C LEU A 102 -20.52 19.31 30.38
N GLN A 103 -21.70 19.28 29.73
CA GLN A 103 -22.26 18.05 29.18
C GLN A 103 -21.43 17.51 28.01
N LYS A 104 -20.88 18.37 27.14
CA LYS A 104 -19.93 17.96 26.09
C LYS A 104 -18.69 17.30 26.70
N LEU A 105 -18.10 17.93 27.72
CA LEU A 105 -16.96 17.35 28.43
C LEU A 105 -17.31 16.01 29.09
N LYS A 106 -18.49 15.93 29.72
CA LYS A 106 -18.99 14.70 30.31
C LYS A 106 -19.12 13.60 29.26
N ALA A 107 -19.73 13.89 28.10
CA ALA A 107 -19.87 12.95 27.01
C ALA A 107 -18.49 12.47 26.48
N SER A 108 -17.50 13.35 26.48
CA SER A 108 -16.13 12.97 26.11
C SER A 108 -15.50 11.99 27.12
N ILE A 109 -15.71 12.21 28.43
CA ILE A 109 -15.25 11.31 29.50
C ILE A 109 -16.00 9.97 29.42
N ASP A 110 -17.32 10.01 29.31
CA ASP A 110 -18.16 8.81 29.21
C ASP A 110 -17.78 7.96 27.98
N GLY A 111 -17.49 8.63 26.84
CA GLY A 111 -17.04 7.95 25.64
C GLY A 111 -15.67 7.24 25.80
N ILE A 112 -14.77 7.78 26.63
CA ILE A 112 -13.52 7.10 26.97
C ILE A 112 -13.79 5.93 27.94
N LEU A 113 -14.67 6.14 28.94
CA LEU A 113 -15.01 5.13 29.94
C LEU A 113 -15.84 3.97 29.39
N SER A 114 -16.44 4.12 28.21
CA SER A 114 -17.16 3.02 27.54
C SER A 114 -16.22 1.87 27.14
N ASP A 115 -14.92 2.11 27.04
CA ASP A 115 -13.91 1.06 26.87
C ASP A 115 -13.39 0.65 28.26
N GLU A 116 -13.65 -0.62 28.65
CA GLU A 116 -13.27 -1.14 29.97
C GLU A 116 -11.75 -1.11 30.21
N ASP A 117 -10.95 -1.20 29.14
CA ASP A 117 -9.49 -1.19 29.21
C ASP A 117 -8.89 0.21 29.15
N ALA A 118 -9.71 1.25 28.98
CA ALA A 118 -9.23 2.63 28.97
C ALA A 118 -8.70 3.07 30.32
N GLN A 119 -7.54 3.72 30.34
CA GLN A 119 -6.89 4.32 31.51
C GLN A 119 -6.53 5.77 31.18
N PHE A 120 -6.98 6.71 32.01
CA PHE A 120 -6.58 8.11 31.85
C PHE A 120 -5.10 8.28 32.20
N ARG A 121 -4.39 9.05 31.38
CA ARG A 121 -2.94 9.30 31.53
C ARG A 121 -2.69 10.80 31.75
N ASP A 122 -2.55 11.55 30.67
CA ASP A 122 -2.30 12.98 30.74
C ASP A 122 -3.61 13.76 30.62
N VAL A 123 -3.92 14.61 31.59
CA VAL A 123 -5.03 15.55 31.50
C VAL A 123 -4.44 16.95 31.49
N THR A 124 -4.50 17.61 30.36
CA THR A 124 -4.03 18.99 30.22
C THR A 124 -5.22 19.93 30.22
N ILE A 125 -5.14 20.96 31.07
CA ILE A 125 -6.16 21.99 31.15
C ILE A 125 -5.46 23.34 31.04
N VAL A 126 -5.89 24.14 30.08
CA VAL A 126 -5.40 25.49 29.84
C VAL A 126 -6.54 26.46 30.11
N GLY A 127 -6.43 27.21 31.19
CA GLY A 127 -7.40 28.26 31.55
C GLY A 127 -6.94 29.61 31.05
N THR A 128 -7.82 30.34 30.39
CA THR A 128 -7.55 31.71 29.95
C THR A 128 -8.44 32.70 30.74
N ALA A 129 -7.82 33.64 31.40
CA ALA A 129 -8.49 34.79 32.01
C ALA A 129 -8.42 36.00 31.06
N SER A 130 -9.45 36.82 31.07
CA SER A 130 -9.50 38.06 30.29
C SER A 130 -8.58 39.12 30.89
N PRO A 131 -8.07 40.10 30.09
CA PRO A 131 -6.99 41.01 30.54
C PRO A 131 -7.45 42.23 31.34
N GLU A 132 -8.72 42.34 31.72
CA GLU A 132 -9.31 43.56 32.31
C GLU A 132 -8.88 43.86 33.77
N GLY A 133 -8.41 42.88 34.51
CA GLY A 133 -7.97 43.02 35.88
C GLY A 133 -6.47 43.25 36.03
N SER A 134 -5.96 43.22 37.27
CA SER A 134 -4.50 43.13 37.50
C SER A 134 -3.97 41.81 36.94
N TYR A 135 -2.87 41.86 36.22
CA TYR A 135 -2.29 40.70 35.56
C TYR A 135 -1.99 39.54 36.53
N GLY A 136 -1.35 39.84 37.68
CA GLY A 136 -1.05 38.84 38.67
C GLY A 136 -2.28 38.22 39.32
N TYR A 137 -3.32 39.00 39.58
CA TYR A 137 -4.60 38.50 40.07
C TYR A 137 -5.30 37.60 39.08
N ASN A 138 -5.36 38.00 37.80
CA ASN A 138 -5.98 37.24 36.76
C ASN A 138 -5.23 35.93 36.46
N GLN A 139 -3.90 35.92 36.54
CA GLN A 139 -3.09 34.71 36.43
C GLN A 139 -3.40 33.71 37.56
N LYS A 140 -3.50 34.17 38.80
CA LYS A 140 -3.92 33.33 39.93
C LYS A 140 -5.34 32.82 39.73
N LEU A 141 -6.27 33.69 39.34
CA LEU A 141 -7.66 33.32 39.11
C LEU A 141 -7.81 32.28 37.97
N ALA A 142 -7.02 32.38 36.88
CA ALA A 142 -6.96 31.38 35.85
C ALA A 142 -6.52 30.02 36.42
N GLY A 143 -5.49 29.97 37.24
CA GLY A 143 -5.03 28.78 37.96
C GLY A 143 -6.10 28.15 38.84
N ASP A 144 -6.81 28.97 39.63
CA ASP A 144 -7.86 28.48 40.54
C ASP A 144 -9.06 27.90 39.74
N ARG A 145 -9.46 28.55 38.63
CA ARG A 145 -10.53 28.05 37.72
C ARG A 145 -10.17 26.71 37.12
N MET A 146 -8.92 26.53 36.65
CA MET A 146 -8.45 25.24 36.16
C MET A 146 -8.49 24.16 37.26
N GLY A 147 -8.11 24.50 38.48
CA GLY A 147 -8.22 23.62 39.65
C GLY A 147 -9.65 23.12 39.86
N THR A 148 -10.61 24.02 39.77
CA THR A 148 -12.05 23.70 39.90
C THR A 148 -12.50 22.75 38.78
N LEU A 149 -12.14 23.01 37.51
CA LEU A 149 -12.49 22.13 36.42
C LEU A 149 -11.80 20.77 36.51
N LEU A 150 -10.53 20.73 36.94
CA LEU A 150 -9.83 19.47 37.16
C LEU A 150 -10.51 18.61 38.23
N ASN A 151 -10.94 19.20 39.32
CA ASN A 151 -11.70 18.49 40.34
C ASN A 151 -13.03 17.95 39.79
N TRP A 152 -13.74 18.77 39.02
CA TRP A 152 -14.97 18.37 38.37
C TRP A 152 -14.75 17.14 37.41
N ILE A 153 -13.64 17.11 36.65
CA ILE A 153 -13.22 15.99 35.82
C ILE A 153 -12.90 14.75 36.67
N ARG A 154 -12.10 14.94 37.73
CA ARG A 154 -11.70 13.86 38.65
C ARG A 154 -12.86 13.14 39.32
N GLU A 155 -13.89 13.89 39.72
CA GLU A 155 -15.09 13.33 40.35
C GLU A 155 -15.87 12.39 39.41
N ARG A 156 -15.70 12.54 38.11
CA ARG A 156 -16.41 11.76 37.05
C ARG A 156 -15.61 10.59 36.54
N ILE A 157 -14.32 10.52 36.85
CA ILE A 157 -13.46 9.39 36.47
C ILE A 157 -13.31 8.47 37.68
N PRO A 158 -13.67 7.16 37.56
CA PRO A 158 -13.46 6.19 38.64
C PRO A 158 -11.99 6.16 39.11
N GLU A 159 -11.79 5.91 40.37
CA GLU A 159 -10.43 5.89 41.00
C GLU A 159 -9.52 4.87 40.31
N SER A 160 -10.05 3.68 39.97
CA SER A 160 -9.34 2.63 39.23
C SER A 160 -8.85 3.06 37.85
N LYS A 161 -9.51 4.05 37.23
CA LYS A 161 -9.18 4.56 35.89
C LYS A 161 -8.29 5.79 35.88
N ARG A 162 -7.98 6.36 37.03
CA ARG A 162 -7.16 7.57 37.21
C ARG A 162 -5.83 7.36 37.92
N ALA A 163 -5.45 6.11 38.20
CA ALA A 163 -4.21 5.78 38.93
C ALA A 163 -2.95 6.41 38.30
N TYR A 164 -2.94 6.57 36.99
CA TYR A 164 -1.83 7.14 36.23
C TYR A 164 -2.15 8.51 35.61
N MET A 165 -3.15 9.20 36.14
CA MET A 165 -3.57 10.49 35.64
C MET A 165 -2.63 11.60 36.11
N TYR A 166 -1.84 12.14 35.20
CA TYR A 166 -0.91 13.24 35.45
C TYR A 166 -1.49 14.57 34.95
N PRO A 167 -2.09 15.41 35.83
CA PRO A 167 -2.68 16.66 35.40
C PRO A 167 -1.61 17.71 35.10
N LYS A 168 -1.67 18.28 33.90
CA LYS A 168 -0.90 19.47 33.50
C LYS A 168 -1.83 20.68 33.50
N LYS A 169 -1.43 21.72 34.23
CA LYS A 169 -2.20 22.95 34.33
C LYS A 169 -1.37 24.10 33.79
N ASP A 170 -1.94 24.85 32.87
CA ASP A 170 -1.34 26.08 32.35
C ASP A 170 -2.39 27.18 32.33
N GLY A 171 -2.16 28.21 33.20
CA GLY A 171 -3.03 29.37 33.31
C GLY A 171 -2.41 30.58 32.66
N ARG A 172 -3.10 31.15 31.71
CA ARG A 172 -2.67 32.39 31.05
C ARG A 172 -3.68 33.51 31.16
N VAL A 173 -3.20 34.72 31.10
CA VAL A 173 -4.03 35.89 30.87
C VAL A 173 -4.00 36.19 29.36
N ALA A 174 -5.15 36.34 28.75
CA ALA A 174 -5.25 36.76 27.34
C ALA A 174 -4.59 38.12 27.16
N LYS A 175 -4.04 38.31 25.97
CA LYS A 175 -3.41 39.59 25.59
C LYS A 175 -4.46 40.54 25.03
N TRP A 176 -4.27 41.84 25.19
CA TRP A 176 -5.11 42.84 24.54
C TRP A 176 -5.07 42.77 23.03
N SER A 177 -4.00 42.26 22.44
CA SER A 177 -3.96 41.96 20.99
C SER A 177 -4.99 40.93 20.56
N GLU A 178 -5.33 39.95 21.40
CA GLU A 178 -6.37 38.95 21.13
C GLU A 178 -7.76 39.60 21.10
N VAL A 179 -7.99 40.64 21.92
CA VAL A 179 -9.20 41.46 21.86
C VAL A 179 -9.30 42.18 20.51
N ALA A 180 -8.17 42.80 20.08
CA ALA A 180 -8.14 43.48 18.79
C ALA A 180 -8.39 42.52 17.61
N GLU A 181 -7.86 41.30 17.66
CA GLU A 181 -8.12 40.26 16.65
C GLU A 181 -9.61 39.88 16.58
N LEU A 182 -10.29 39.73 17.73
CA LEU A 182 -11.73 39.45 17.78
C LEU A 182 -12.55 40.62 17.19
N MET A 183 -12.15 41.87 17.50
CA MET A 183 -12.79 43.05 16.94
C MET A 183 -12.62 43.18 15.44
N ARG A 184 -11.43 42.82 14.89
CA ARG A 184 -11.20 42.76 13.44
C ARG A 184 -12.10 41.76 12.74
N LYS A 185 -12.31 40.57 13.36
CA LYS A 185 -13.24 39.54 12.82
C LYS A 185 -14.67 40.09 12.70
N ASP A 186 -15.05 40.98 13.60
CA ASP A 186 -16.36 41.64 13.59
C ASP A 186 -16.36 42.97 12.78
N SER A 187 -15.33 43.18 11.96
CA SER A 187 -15.18 44.37 11.08
C SER A 187 -15.00 45.71 11.83
N LEU A 188 -14.66 45.68 13.12
CA LEU A 188 -14.34 46.88 13.92
C LEU A 188 -12.84 47.19 13.81
N VAL A 189 -12.37 47.50 12.60
CA VAL A 189 -10.94 47.62 12.27
C VAL A 189 -10.33 48.86 12.94
N SER A 190 -11.00 49.99 12.92
CA SER A 190 -10.54 51.26 13.54
C SER A 190 -10.35 51.13 15.03
N GLU A 191 -11.30 50.50 15.73
CA GLU A 191 -11.25 50.29 17.17
C GLU A 191 -10.15 49.28 17.53
N ALA A 192 -9.95 48.26 16.72
CA ALA A 192 -8.85 47.28 16.88
C ALA A 192 -7.47 47.95 16.77
N GLU A 193 -7.29 48.84 15.80
CA GLU A 193 -6.06 49.63 15.62
C GLU A 193 -5.74 50.52 16.82
N VAL A 194 -6.76 51.14 17.43
CA VAL A 194 -6.57 51.92 18.65
C VAL A 194 -6.01 51.04 19.78
N ILE A 195 -6.54 49.82 19.97
CA ILE A 195 -6.04 48.89 20.98
C ILE A 195 -4.61 48.49 20.66
N GLU A 196 -4.30 48.14 19.42
CA GLU A 196 -2.94 47.73 18.98
C GLU A 196 -1.93 48.87 19.22
N ASN A 197 -2.31 50.11 18.94
CA ASN A 197 -1.46 51.28 19.22
C ASN A 197 -1.17 51.45 20.73
N ILE A 198 -2.16 51.19 21.59
CA ILE A 198 -1.96 51.18 23.05
C ILE A 198 -1.04 50.06 23.45
N VAL A 199 -1.24 48.83 22.87
CA VAL A 199 -0.39 47.65 23.14
C VAL A 199 1.08 47.91 22.72
N ALA A 200 1.28 48.56 21.58
CA ALA A 200 2.62 48.92 21.12
C ALA A 200 3.30 50.01 21.99
N LYS A 201 2.50 50.98 22.47
CA LYS A 201 3.00 52.11 23.23
C LYS A 201 3.44 51.75 24.65
N TYR A 202 2.74 50.84 25.30
CA TYR A 202 2.98 50.50 26.71
C TYR A 202 3.47 49.06 26.86
N SER A 203 4.54 48.87 27.65
CA SER A 203 5.13 47.54 27.88
C SER A 203 4.41 46.72 28.97
N LYS A 204 3.81 47.41 29.96
CA LYS A 204 3.15 46.75 31.12
C LYS A 204 1.68 46.50 30.85
N GLU A 205 1.21 45.26 31.05
CA GLU A 205 -0.17 44.85 30.81
C GLU A 205 -1.19 45.66 31.64
N ASP A 206 -0.87 45.91 32.90
CA ASP A 206 -1.76 46.71 33.79
C ASP A 206 -1.92 48.16 33.31
N THR A 207 -0.87 48.73 32.70
CA THR A 207 -0.94 50.06 32.07
C THR A 207 -1.78 50.03 30.81
N ARG A 208 -1.60 49.01 29.95
CA ARG A 208 -2.43 48.78 28.76
C ARG A 208 -3.91 48.74 29.15
N GLY A 209 -4.25 47.90 30.14
CA GLY A 209 -5.62 47.74 30.60
C GLY A 209 -6.22 49.04 31.19
N ARG A 210 -5.40 49.89 31.83
CA ARG A 210 -5.84 51.21 32.34
C ARG A 210 -6.16 52.15 31.20
N GLU A 211 -5.36 52.22 30.17
CA GLU A 211 -5.53 53.11 29.04
C GLU A 211 -6.71 52.63 28.14
N ILE A 212 -6.87 51.34 27.94
CA ILE A 212 -7.98 50.76 27.16
C ILE A 212 -9.31 51.03 27.86
N ARG A 213 -9.38 50.97 29.19
CA ARG A 213 -10.61 51.29 29.96
C ARG A 213 -11.08 52.73 29.79
N LYS A 214 -10.27 53.66 29.32
CA LYS A 214 -10.65 55.07 29.06
C LYS A 214 -11.27 55.24 27.70
N LEU A 215 -11.26 54.23 26.85
CA LEU A 215 -11.80 54.31 25.49
C LEU A 215 -13.35 54.39 25.52
N ALA A 216 -13.93 55.23 24.68
CA ALA A 216 -15.35 55.42 24.59
C ALA A 216 -16.16 54.15 24.28
N PHE A 217 -15.50 53.20 23.57
CA PHE A 217 -16.09 51.90 23.22
C PHE A 217 -15.74 50.78 24.20
N TYR A 218 -15.14 51.07 25.36
CA TYR A 218 -14.71 50.04 26.33
C TYR A 218 -15.89 49.14 26.78
N GLN A 219 -17.09 49.68 26.92
CA GLN A 219 -18.25 48.91 27.30
C GLN A 219 -18.52 47.78 26.30
N THR A 220 -18.37 48.06 25.00
CA THR A 220 -18.48 47.02 23.97
C THR A 220 -17.40 45.93 24.12
N ILE A 221 -16.17 46.32 24.52
CA ILE A 221 -15.12 45.34 24.79
C ILE A 221 -15.48 44.48 25.98
N GLU A 222 -15.96 45.06 27.06
CA GLU A 222 -16.32 44.35 28.31
C GLU A 222 -17.48 43.37 28.09
N ASP A 223 -18.52 43.78 27.37
CA ASP A 223 -19.71 42.98 27.21
C ASP A 223 -19.61 41.92 26.10
N ARG A 224 -18.89 42.22 25.05
CA ARG A 224 -18.87 41.35 23.85
C ARG A 224 -17.59 40.54 23.69
N TYR A 225 -16.43 41.10 23.93
CA TYR A 225 -15.14 40.45 23.61
C TYR A 225 -14.43 39.80 24.80
N LEU A 226 -14.43 40.45 25.96
CA LEU A 226 -13.79 39.86 27.16
C LEU A 226 -14.44 38.53 27.58
N PRO A 227 -15.74 38.30 27.51
CA PRO A 227 -16.33 36.99 27.79
C PRO A 227 -15.84 35.87 26.87
N GLN A 228 -15.56 36.16 25.62
CA GLN A 228 -15.08 35.19 24.65
C GLN A 228 -13.66 34.70 24.95
N LEU A 229 -12.86 35.49 25.67
CA LEU A 229 -11.51 35.13 26.10
C LEU A 229 -11.48 34.29 27.38
N ARG A 230 -12.61 34.23 28.10
CA ARG A 230 -12.75 33.43 29.34
C ARG A 230 -13.12 32.00 28.95
N LYS A 231 -12.12 31.23 28.47
CA LYS A 231 -12.31 29.86 27.99
C LYS A 231 -11.38 28.91 28.70
N VAL A 232 -11.76 27.65 28.74
CA VAL A 232 -10.91 26.55 29.18
C VAL A 232 -10.79 25.56 28.05
N GLU A 233 -9.58 25.22 27.71
CA GLU A 233 -9.24 24.16 26.77
C GLU A 233 -8.84 22.93 27.56
N TYR A 234 -9.26 21.75 27.11
CA TYR A 234 -8.84 20.51 27.74
C TYR A 234 -8.32 19.52 26.73
N LYS A 235 -7.41 18.67 27.18
CA LYS A 235 -6.92 17.53 26.44
C LYS A 235 -6.90 16.34 27.41
N LEU A 236 -7.68 15.32 27.07
CA LEU A 236 -7.78 14.08 27.81
C LEU A 236 -6.92 13.04 27.11
N GLY A 237 -5.72 12.76 27.65
CA GLY A 237 -4.87 11.66 27.21
C GLY A 237 -5.27 10.39 27.93
N TYR A 238 -5.42 9.30 27.20
CA TYR A 238 -5.70 7.98 27.73
C TYR A 238 -4.95 6.90 26.97
N SER A 239 -4.74 5.75 27.61
CA SER A 239 -4.27 4.55 26.94
C SER A 239 -5.37 3.51 27.00
N ILE A 240 -5.33 2.59 26.05
CA ILE A 240 -6.07 1.35 26.14
C ILE A 240 -5.06 0.27 26.49
N ASP A 241 -5.22 -0.32 27.67
CA ASP A 241 -4.24 -1.25 28.26
C ASP A 241 -4.39 -2.66 27.67
N ARG A 242 -4.77 -2.75 26.39
CA ARG A 242 -4.77 -3.95 25.57
C ARG A 242 -4.26 -3.64 24.17
N VAL A 243 -3.86 -4.68 23.47
CA VAL A 243 -3.57 -4.58 22.03
C VAL A 243 -4.90 -4.53 21.29
N LEU A 244 -5.06 -3.54 20.40
CA LEU A 244 -6.26 -3.40 19.61
C LEU A 244 -6.42 -4.55 18.62
N ASN A 245 -7.64 -5.02 18.45
CA ASN A 245 -7.99 -5.94 17.38
C ASN A 245 -8.36 -5.18 16.09
N TYR A 246 -8.66 -5.93 15.02
CA TYR A 246 -8.98 -5.37 13.71
C TYR A 246 -10.22 -4.45 13.75
N GLU A 247 -11.28 -4.85 14.44
CA GLU A 247 -12.53 -4.11 14.56
C GLU A 247 -12.34 -2.79 15.32
N ASP A 248 -11.58 -2.82 16.40
CA ASP A 248 -11.24 -1.63 17.20
C ASP A 248 -10.51 -0.58 16.33
N ILE A 249 -9.57 -1.03 15.51
CA ILE A 249 -8.79 -0.15 14.64
C ILE A 249 -9.69 0.47 13.56
N LEU A 250 -10.56 -0.32 12.95
CA LEU A 250 -11.53 0.18 11.96
C LEU A 250 -12.49 1.21 12.57
N GLN A 251 -12.97 0.96 13.80
CA GLN A 251 -13.84 1.91 14.48
C GLN A 251 -13.12 3.24 14.75
N ARG A 252 -11.87 3.18 15.16
CA ARG A 252 -11.05 4.40 15.38
C ARG A 252 -10.81 5.21 14.13
N ILE A 253 -10.59 4.56 13.00
CA ILE A 253 -10.44 5.26 11.72
C ILE A 253 -11.72 5.99 11.36
N LYS A 254 -12.89 5.40 11.65
CA LYS A 254 -14.19 6.06 11.42
C LYS A 254 -14.41 7.26 12.34
N ASP A 255 -14.07 7.09 13.62
CA ASP A 255 -14.31 8.13 14.65
C ASP A 255 -13.32 9.29 14.52
N ASN A 256 -12.12 9.02 14.01
CA ASN A 256 -11.08 10.02 13.82
C ASN A 256 -10.35 9.82 12.48
N PRO A 257 -10.76 10.51 11.42
CA PRO A 257 -10.11 10.44 10.10
C PRO A 257 -8.62 10.82 10.10
N SER A 258 -8.17 11.55 11.13
CA SER A 258 -6.75 11.92 11.30
C SER A 258 -5.94 10.85 12.05
N PHE A 259 -6.58 9.76 12.47
CA PHE A 259 -5.90 8.66 13.13
C PHE A 259 -4.87 8.00 12.21
N SER A 260 -3.64 7.88 12.68
CA SER A 260 -2.57 7.20 11.96
C SER A 260 -2.23 5.90 12.69
N PRO A 261 -2.57 4.74 12.11
CA PRO A 261 -2.24 3.45 12.72
C PRO A 261 -0.74 3.28 12.95
N SER A 262 -0.38 2.68 14.09
CA SER A 262 0.98 2.23 14.37
C SER A 262 1.42 1.13 13.39
N PRO A 263 2.72 0.77 13.34
CA PRO A 263 3.16 -0.33 12.50
C PRO A 263 2.40 -1.63 12.77
N TYR A 264 2.18 -1.98 14.04
CA TYR A 264 1.44 -3.19 14.40
C TYR A 264 -0.04 -3.13 13.99
N GLU A 265 -0.70 -2.01 14.22
CA GLU A 265 -2.09 -1.80 13.81
C GLU A 265 -2.22 -1.84 12.27
N SER A 266 -1.27 -1.24 11.54
CA SER A 266 -1.20 -1.32 10.08
C SER A 266 -1.04 -2.75 9.59
N PHE A 267 -0.21 -3.56 10.27
CA PHE A 267 -0.03 -4.98 9.99
C PHE A 267 -1.33 -5.76 10.18
N LEU A 268 -2.03 -5.54 11.30
CA LEU A 268 -3.32 -6.19 11.57
C LEU A 268 -4.39 -5.81 10.54
N LEU A 269 -4.44 -4.55 10.12
CA LEU A 269 -5.42 -4.07 9.15
C LEU A 269 -5.36 -4.84 7.84
N TYR A 270 -4.21 -4.91 7.17
CA TYR A 270 -4.16 -5.60 5.88
C TYR A 270 -4.17 -7.12 6.01
N ARG A 271 -3.63 -7.68 7.12
CA ARG A 271 -3.61 -9.14 7.32
C ARG A 271 -5.00 -9.74 7.56
N ASN A 272 -5.91 -9.00 8.18
CA ASN A 272 -7.27 -9.44 8.47
C ASN A 272 -8.29 -8.98 7.41
N GLU A 273 -7.89 -8.10 6.48
CA GLU A 273 -8.78 -7.68 5.39
C GLU A 273 -9.04 -8.82 4.41
N LYS A 274 -10.31 -9.06 4.11
CA LYS A 274 -10.76 -10.16 3.23
C LYS A 274 -10.87 -9.76 1.77
N ASP A 275 -11.18 -8.48 1.50
CA ASP A 275 -11.24 -7.97 0.13
C ASP A 275 -9.82 -7.82 -0.42
N PRO A 276 -9.44 -8.54 -1.50
CA PRO A 276 -8.09 -8.50 -2.05
C PRO A 276 -7.65 -7.11 -2.52
N ALA A 277 -8.56 -6.31 -3.08
CA ALA A 277 -8.24 -4.98 -3.57
C ALA A 277 -7.96 -4.02 -2.40
N ARG A 278 -8.81 -4.04 -1.39
CA ARG A 278 -8.63 -3.25 -0.18
C ARG A 278 -7.42 -3.69 0.64
N ARG A 279 -7.18 -5.00 0.71
CA ARG A 279 -5.99 -5.56 1.36
C ARG A 279 -4.70 -5.04 0.72
N LEU A 280 -4.62 -5.02 -0.61
CA LEU A 280 -3.49 -4.46 -1.34
C LEU A 280 -3.30 -2.97 -1.04
N GLU A 281 -4.38 -2.19 -1.00
CA GLU A 281 -4.34 -0.76 -0.66
C GLU A 281 -3.83 -0.53 0.76
N LEU A 282 -4.36 -1.25 1.74
CA LEU A 282 -3.93 -1.15 3.15
C LEU A 282 -2.46 -1.55 3.33
N CYS A 283 -2.02 -2.60 2.64
CA CYS A 283 -0.61 -3.02 2.66
C CYS A 283 0.30 -1.98 2.02
N LYS A 284 -0.13 -1.34 0.92
CA LYS A 284 0.57 -0.21 0.30
C LYS A 284 0.74 0.95 1.28
N LEU A 285 -0.32 1.35 1.96
CA LEU A 285 -0.29 2.42 2.97
C LEU A 285 0.65 2.07 4.13
N ALA A 286 0.66 0.80 4.58
CA ALA A 286 1.57 0.34 5.61
C ALA A 286 3.03 0.46 5.16
N TYR A 287 3.35 0.04 3.93
CA TYR A 287 4.68 0.16 3.34
C TYR A 287 5.13 1.63 3.19
N GLU A 288 4.26 2.52 2.69
CA GLU A 288 4.57 3.94 2.50
C GLU A 288 4.80 4.68 3.83
N LYS A 289 4.00 4.37 4.86
CA LYS A 289 4.12 4.99 6.18
C LYS A 289 5.25 4.43 7.03
N HIS A 290 5.58 3.15 6.85
CA HIS A 290 6.55 2.43 7.67
C HIS A 290 7.60 1.70 6.81
N PRO A 291 8.37 2.43 5.97
CA PRO A 291 9.24 1.83 4.95
C PRO A 291 10.41 1.01 5.53
N ASN A 292 10.66 1.08 6.83
CA ASN A 292 11.75 0.35 7.49
C ASN A 292 11.39 -1.10 7.89
N TYR A 293 10.12 -1.50 7.72
CA TYR A 293 9.67 -2.85 8.05
C TYR A 293 9.71 -3.77 6.83
N LEU A 294 10.58 -4.79 6.86
CA LEU A 294 10.71 -5.76 5.78
C LEU A 294 9.39 -6.46 5.45
N VAL A 295 8.57 -6.76 6.47
CA VAL A 295 7.27 -7.41 6.26
C VAL A 295 6.35 -6.61 5.35
N PHE A 296 6.32 -5.29 5.47
CA PHE A 296 5.47 -4.46 4.62
C PHE A 296 5.97 -4.42 3.18
N ALA A 297 7.29 -4.30 2.98
CA ALA A 297 7.89 -4.35 1.65
C ALA A 297 7.66 -5.69 0.97
N ASN A 298 7.90 -6.80 1.69
CA ASN A 298 7.72 -8.15 1.17
C ASN A 298 6.26 -8.43 0.82
N ASP A 299 5.35 -8.14 1.76
CA ASP A 299 3.94 -8.46 1.59
C ASP A 299 3.30 -7.60 0.51
N TYR A 300 3.69 -6.33 0.41
CA TYR A 300 3.23 -5.46 -0.67
C TYR A 300 3.74 -5.95 -2.04
N SER A 301 5.01 -6.32 -2.16
CA SER A 301 5.58 -6.93 -3.38
C SER A 301 4.86 -8.23 -3.75
N ALA A 302 4.59 -9.09 -2.74
CA ALA A 302 3.89 -10.36 -2.92
C ALA A 302 2.44 -10.17 -3.40
N LEU A 303 1.70 -9.24 -2.80
CA LEU A 303 0.33 -8.92 -3.20
C LEU A 303 0.26 -8.30 -4.60
N LEU A 304 1.19 -7.41 -4.95
CA LEU A 304 1.30 -6.85 -6.30
C LEU A 304 1.58 -7.95 -7.34
N THR A 305 2.54 -8.84 -7.06
CA THR A 305 2.88 -9.96 -7.93
C THR A 305 1.66 -10.85 -8.14
N SER A 306 0.92 -11.17 -7.08
CA SER A 306 -0.30 -11.97 -7.16
C SER A 306 -1.45 -11.27 -7.90
N ALA A 307 -1.47 -9.93 -7.90
CA ALA A 307 -2.42 -9.11 -8.65
C ALA A 307 -2.00 -8.86 -10.11
N GLY A 308 -0.90 -9.47 -10.60
CA GLY A 308 -0.39 -9.28 -11.95
C GLY A 308 0.26 -7.90 -12.19
N LYS A 309 0.69 -7.22 -11.15
CA LYS A 309 1.35 -5.90 -11.20
C LYS A 309 2.73 -5.94 -10.49
N PRO A 310 3.65 -6.82 -10.92
CA PRO A 310 4.93 -6.99 -10.24
C PRO A 310 5.76 -5.70 -10.25
N ASN A 311 6.38 -5.39 -9.13
CA ASN A 311 7.31 -4.28 -9.02
C ASN A 311 8.58 -4.72 -8.26
N PRO A 312 9.65 -5.06 -8.98
CA PRO A 312 10.89 -5.53 -8.35
C PRO A 312 11.61 -4.47 -7.51
N GLN A 313 11.38 -3.18 -7.77
CA GLN A 313 12.06 -2.08 -7.08
C GLN A 313 11.69 -1.96 -5.59
N ILE A 314 10.54 -2.49 -5.18
CA ILE A 314 10.10 -2.45 -3.78
C ILE A 314 11.11 -3.15 -2.87
N LEU A 315 11.59 -4.33 -3.29
CA LEU A 315 12.54 -5.13 -2.51
C LEU A 315 14.00 -4.73 -2.76
N ASP A 316 14.34 -4.15 -3.91
CA ASP A 316 15.67 -3.63 -4.20
C ASP A 316 16.07 -2.49 -3.23
N GLY A 317 15.10 -1.73 -2.74
CA GLY A 317 15.32 -0.70 -1.74
C GLY A 317 15.60 -1.22 -0.32
N PHE A 318 15.48 -2.53 -0.10
CA PHE A 318 15.76 -3.19 1.18
C PHE A 318 17.18 -3.76 1.16
N ASP A 319 18.15 -2.91 1.38
CA ASP A 319 19.53 -3.33 1.46
C ASP A 319 19.91 -3.86 2.86
N VAL A 320 21.08 -4.50 2.94
CA VAL A 320 21.62 -5.07 4.19
C VAL A 320 21.82 -3.99 5.27
N GLU A 321 21.97 -2.72 4.92
CA GLU A 321 22.16 -1.63 5.88
C GLU A 321 20.85 -1.21 6.58
N ARG A 322 19.71 -1.21 5.88
CA ARG A 322 18.40 -1.02 6.51
C ARG A 322 18.11 -2.09 7.55
N ILE A 323 18.54 -3.31 7.32
CA ILE A 323 18.39 -4.44 8.25
C ILE A 323 19.35 -4.30 9.46
N LYS A 324 20.53 -3.73 9.27
CA LYS A 324 21.46 -3.42 10.37
C LYS A 324 20.89 -2.45 11.42
N HIS A 325 20.03 -1.53 11.02
CA HIS A 325 19.37 -0.59 11.94
C HIS A 325 18.42 -1.29 12.94
N MET A 326 17.98 -2.51 12.67
CA MET A 326 17.24 -3.32 13.64
C MET A 326 18.15 -3.99 14.71
N GLY A 327 19.46 -3.69 14.68
CA GLY A 327 20.42 -4.07 15.73
C GLY A 327 20.75 -5.56 15.84
N ARG A 328 20.38 -6.37 14.84
CA ARG A 328 20.59 -7.82 14.82
C ARG A 328 21.02 -8.29 13.43
N ASN A 329 22.04 -9.15 13.37
CA ASN A 329 22.48 -9.81 12.12
C ASN A 329 21.49 -10.93 11.74
N TYR A 330 20.29 -10.59 11.33
CA TYR A 330 19.36 -11.57 10.81
C TYR A 330 19.57 -11.76 9.32
N LYS A 331 19.62 -13.01 8.89
CA LYS A 331 19.55 -13.33 7.46
C LYS A 331 18.16 -13.03 6.95
N VAL A 332 18.08 -12.38 5.80
CA VAL A 332 16.81 -12.12 5.12
C VAL A 332 16.11 -13.45 4.82
N PRO A 333 14.82 -13.61 5.12
CA PRO A 333 14.07 -14.81 4.80
C PRO A 333 14.15 -15.15 3.31
N VAL A 334 14.30 -16.43 2.98
CA VAL A 334 14.39 -16.88 1.59
C VAL A 334 13.16 -16.46 0.78
N THR A 335 11.99 -16.40 1.40
CA THR A 335 10.73 -15.94 0.80
C THR A 335 10.87 -14.55 0.16
N VAL A 336 11.64 -13.65 0.75
CA VAL A 336 11.87 -12.30 0.20
C VAL A 336 12.61 -12.37 -1.12
N HIS A 337 13.67 -13.18 -1.20
CA HIS A 337 14.43 -13.36 -2.44
C HIS A 337 13.63 -14.10 -3.51
N ILE A 338 12.78 -15.06 -3.10
CA ILE A 338 11.87 -15.75 -4.03
C ILE A 338 10.84 -14.74 -4.60
N ASN A 339 10.25 -13.87 -3.79
CA ASN A 339 9.34 -12.84 -4.28
C ASN A 339 10.04 -11.85 -5.22
N GLN A 340 11.26 -11.46 -4.91
CA GLN A 340 12.07 -10.61 -5.77
C GLN A 340 12.38 -11.30 -7.12
N MET A 341 12.74 -12.57 -7.10
CA MET A 341 12.95 -13.40 -8.29
C MET A 341 11.67 -13.50 -9.13
N CYS A 342 10.52 -13.78 -8.51
CA CYS A 342 9.23 -13.82 -9.21
C CYS A 342 8.92 -12.48 -9.90
N ALA A 343 9.10 -11.36 -9.19
CA ALA A 343 8.89 -10.04 -9.77
C ALA A 343 9.84 -9.75 -10.94
N ARG A 344 11.10 -10.20 -10.88
CA ARG A 344 12.08 -10.08 -11.98
C ARG A 344 11.70 -10.92 -13.19
N ILE A 345 11.25 -12.16 -12.99
CA ILE A 345 10.79 -13.02 -14.09
C ILE A 345 9.61 -12.36 -14.81
N LEU A 346 8.61 -11.89 -14.06
CA LEU A 346 7.40 -11.28 -14.61
C LEU A 346 7.64 -9.92 -15.28
N THR A 347 8.73 -9.25 -14.98
CA THR A 347 9.15 -8.00 -15.65
C THR A 347 10.21 -8.22 -16.73
N ASP A 348 10.41 -9.46 -17.16
CA ASP A 348 11.36 -9.88 -18.18
C ASP A 348 12.84 -9.58 -17.89
N ASN A 349 13.18 -9.40 -16.62
CA ASN A 349 14.56 -9.20 -16.19
C ASN A 349 15.21 -10.55 -15.83
N VAL A 350 15.43 -11.38 -16.86
CA VAL A 350 15.92 -12.76 -16.73
C VAL A 350 17.31 -12.84 -16.07
N ILE A 351 18.20 -11.89 -16.38
CA ILE A 351 19.56 -11.88 -15.82
C ILE A 351 19.54 -11.66 -14.30
N ALA A 352 18.76 -10.69 -13.83
CA ALA A 352 18.65 -10.45 -12.40
C ALA A 352 17.89 -11.60 -11.69
N ALA A 353 16.94 -12.24 -12.36
CA ALA A 353 16.26 -13.42 -11.84
C ALA A 353 17.23 -14.60 -11.69
N ASP A 354 18.09 -14.85 -12.68
CA ASP A 354 19.13 -15.91 -12.64
C ASP A 354 20.14 -15.68 -11.51
N THR A 355 20.54 -14.43 -11.29
CA THR A 355 21.41 -14.08 -10.16
C THR A 355 20.77 -14.43 -8.82
N LEU A 356 19.47 -14.11 -8.66
CA LEU A 356 18.71 -14.44 -7.46
C LEU A 356 18.52 -15.95 -7.30
N ASP A 357 18.26 -16.66 -8.39
CA ASP A 357 18.14 -18.12 -8.40
C ASP A 357 19.41 -18.80 -7.88
N GLN A 358 20.57 -18.43 -8.43
CA GLN A 358 21.87 -18.93 -8.00
C GLN A 358 22.13 -18.60 -6.51
N MET A 359 21.77 -17.40 -6.07
CA MET A 359 21.92 -16.98 -4.67
C MET A 359 21.02 -17.81 -3.74
N ILE A 360 19.76 -18.08 -4.15
CA ILE A 360 18.83 -18.90 -3.38
C ILE A 360 19.32 -20.34 -3.30
N MET A 361 19.77 -20.92 -4.41
CA MET A 361 20.30 -22.28 -4.47
C MET A 361 21.56 -22.47 -3.63
N ALA A 362 22.39 -21.45 -3.49
CA ALA A 362 23.59 -21.48 -2.66
C ALA A 362 23.32 -21.38 -1.15
N ARG A 363 22.07 -21.14 -0.73
CA ARG A 363 21.72 -21.04 0.69
C ARG A 363 21.79 -22.39 1.38
N THR A 364 22.44 -22.40 2.55
CA THR A 364 22.61 -23.60 3.41
C THR A 364 21.68 -23.62 4.61
N ASP A 365 20.93 -22.54 4.83
CA ASP A 365 20.02 -22.36 5.97
C ASP A 365 18.56 -22.71 5.65
N CYS A 366 18.29 -23.16 4.45
CA CYS A 366 16.98 -23.62 3.99
C CYS A 366 17.15 -24.67 2.88
N GLU A 367 16.07 -25.36 2.55
CA GLU A 367 15.98 -26.29 1.42
C GLU A 367 15.05 -25.66 0.35
N PRO A 368 15.58 -24.79 -0.54
CA PRO A 368 14.76 -24.05 -1.50
C PRO A 368 13.92 -24.96 -2.39
N GLN A 369 14.45 -26.12 -2.78
CA GLN A 369 13.79 -27.09 -3.66
C GLN A 369 12.47 -27.63 -3.08
N ARG A 370 12.30 -27.58 -1.75
CA ARG A 370 11.03 -27.96 -1.09
C ARG A 370 10.00 -26.83 -1.10
N ASN A 371 10.40 -25.63 -1.47
CA ASN A 371 9.49 -24.49 -1.55
C ASN A 371 8.81 -24.49 -2.92
N THR A 372 7.49 -24.71 -2.96
CA THR A 372 6.71 -24.79 -4.20
C THR A 372 6.78 -23.51 -5.03
N GLN A 373 6.82 -22.34 -4.39
CA GLN A 373 6.93 -21.05 -5.10
C GLN A 373 8.31 -20.92 -5.76
N PHE A 374 9.37 -21.28 -5.06
CA PHE A 374 10.72 -21.30 -5.65
C PHE A 374 10.80 -22.28 -6.81
N ALA A 375 10.33 -23.52 -6.62
CA ALA A 375 10.33 -24.53 -7.67
C ALA A 375 9.58 -24.04 -8.92
N THR A 376 8.46 -23.35 -8.75
CA THR A 376 7.72 -22.74 -9.87
C THR A 376 8.52 -21.64 -10.56
N ALA A 377 9.12 -20.75 -9.80
CA ALA A 377 9.88 -19.62 -10.34
C ALA A 377 11.15 -20.11 -11.05
N HIS A 378 11.87 -21.08 -10.46
CA HIS A 378 13.04 -21.71 -11.02
C HIS A 378 12.71 -22.41 -12.36
N ALA A 379 11.64 -23.20 -12.40
CA ALA A 379 11.19 -23.87 -13.63
C ALA A 379 10.82 -22.87 -14.73
N TYR A 380 10.19 -21.74 -14.40
CA TYR A 380 9.92 -20.69 -15.38
C TYR A 380 11.17 -20.01 -15.90
N LEU A 381 12.13 -19.79 -15.04
CA LEU A 381 13.41 -19.22 -15.43
C LEU A 381 14.13 -20.16 -16.39
N ASP A 382 14.15 -21.45 -16.12
CA ASP A 382 14.75 -22.48 -16.98
C ASP A 382 14.06 -22.53 -18.34
N ILE A 383 12.73 -22.56 -18.38
CA ILE A 383 11.97 -22.50 -19.64
C ILE A 383 12.35 -21.25 -20.44
N ARG A 384 12.46 -20.08 -19.77
CA ARG A 384 12.83 -18.82 -20.43
C ARG A 384 14.26 -18.81 -20.96
N GLN A 385 15.16 -19.57 -20.34
CA GLN A 385 16.55 -19.73 -20.75
C GLN A 385 16.75 -20.87 -21.75
N GLY A 386 15.72 -21.67 -22.01
CA GLY A 386 15.82 -22.86 -22.87
C GLY A 386 16.54 -24.04 -22.23
N HIS A 387 16.60 -24.08 -20.91
CA HIS A 387 17.16 -25.18 -20.15
C HIS A 387 16.06 -26.18 -19.78
N PHE A 388 16.13 -27.39 -20.38
CA PHE A 388 15.15 -28.45 -20.15
C PHE A 388 15.84 -29.69 -19.58
N SER A 389 15.47 -30.09 -18.36
CA SER A 389 15.97 -31.30 -17.71
C SER A 389 14.81 -32.12 -17.15
N ASP A 390 15.03 -33.43 -16.93
CA ASP A 390 14.02 -34.30 -16.31
C ASP A 390 13.79 -33.92 -14.84
N ASP A 391 14.84 -33.43 -14.16
CA ASP A 391 14.73 -32.93 -12.78
C ASP A 391 13.78 -31.72 -12.71
N ASN A 392 13.86 -30.81 -13.68
CA ASN A 392 12.93 -29.67 -13.79
C ASN A 392 11.49 -30.11 -14.08
N TYR A 393 11.31 -31.17 -14.86
CA TYR A 393 9.99 -31.71 -15.13
C TYR A 393 9.28 -32.21 -13.87
N ASP A 394 10.01 -32.92 -13.01
CA ASP A 394 9.46 -33.38 -11.71
C ASP A 394 9.08 -32.22 -10.77
N LEU A 395 9.78 -31.12 -10.83
CA LEU A 395 9.41 -29.89 -10.14
C LEU A 395 8.15 -29.26 -10.75
N ILE A 396 8.10 -29.18 -12.07
CA ILE A 396 6.98 -28.57 -12.84
C ILE A 396 5.68 -29.32 -12.64
N LYS A 397 5.68 -30.64 -12.56
CA LYS A 397 4.49 -31.45 -12.24
C LYS A 397 3.81 -31.01 -10.94
N LYS A 398 4.56 -30.45 -9.98
CA LYS A 398 4.05 -29.98 -8.70
C LYS A 398 3.49 -28.56 -8.76
N THR A 399 3.74 -27.81 -9.85
CA THR A 399 3.40 -26.38 -9.96
C THR A 399 2.06 -26.10 -10.64
N GLY A 400 1.46 -27.11 -11.28
CA GLY A 400 0.14 -27.05 -11.86
C GLY A 400 0.11 -27.33 -13.36
N LEU A 401 -1.05 -27.75 -13.83
CA LEU A 401 -1.31 -28.27 -15.16
C LEU A 401 -0.80 -27.37 -16.30
N ARG A 402 -1.03 -26.07 -16.21
CA ARG A 402 -0.60 -25.11 -17.26
C ARG A 402 0.92 -25.11 -17.43
N ASN A 403 1.65 -25.11 -16.33
CA ASN A 403 3.08 -25.08 -16.34
C ASN A 403 3.69 -26.36 -16.93
N GLU A 404 3.07 -27.50 -16.61
CA GLU A 404 3.46 -28.80 -17.16
C GLU A 404 3.25 -28.84 -18.67
N ILE A 405 2.13 -28.33 -19.19
CA ILE A 405 1.88 -28.24 -20.61
C ILE A 405 2.90 -27.33 -21.30
N ILE A 406 3.16 -26.13 -20.75
CA ILE A 406 4.14 -25.19 -21.31
C ILE A 406 5.52 -25.83 -21.38
N PHE A 407 5.94 -26.53 -20.34
CA PHE A 407 7.22 -27.23 -20.30
C PHE A 407 7.34 -28.28 -21.41
N LEU A 408 6.35 -29.17 -21.53
CA LEU A 408 6.32 -30.21 -22.55
C LEU A 408 6.39 -29.61 -23.98
N LEU A 409 5.61 -28.58 -24.22
CA LEU A 409 5.60 -27.90 -25.54
C LEU A 409 6.92 -27.19 -25.83
N SER A 410 7.64 -26.73 -24.81
CA SER A 410 8.90 -26.01 -24.97
C SER A 410 10.10 -26.93 -25.19
N ARG A 411 10.02 -28.20 -24.83
CA ARG A 411 11.13 -29.18 -24.98
C ARG A 411 11.45 -29.50 -26.44
N ASN A 412 10.49 -29.38 -27.32
CA ASN A 412 10.62 -29.87 -28.69
C ASN A 412 10.70 -28.71 -29.69
N GLY A 413 11.93 -28.31 -30.04
CA GLY A 413 12.21 -27.18 -30.91
C GLY A 413 12.03 -27.47 -32.42
N ASP A 414 12.39 -28.68 -32.91
CA ASP A 414 12.73 -28.87 -34.32
C ASP A 414 12.04 -30.05 -35.01
N SER A 415 11.00 -30.64 -34.41
CA SER A 415 10.33 -31.78 -35.02
C SER A 415 9.13 -31.33 -35.87
N GLU A 416 9.12 -31.65 -37.16
CA GLU A 416 7.95 -31.50 -38.02
C GLU A 416 6.82 -32.49 -37.67
N ALA A 417 7.19 -33.64 -37.05
CA ALA A 417 6.23 -34.63 -36.60
C ALA A 417 5.88 -34.44 -35.13
N ALA A 418 4.65 -34.78 -34.77
CA ALA A 418 4.21 -34.74 -33.37
C ALA A 418 5.04 -35.69 -32.50
N THR A 419 5.68 -35.13 -31.49
CA THR A 419 6.46 -35.88 -30.52
C THR A 419 5.59 -36.48 -29.43
N GLU A 420 6.17 -37.33 -28.59
CA GLU A 420 5.45 -37.87 -27.42
C GLU A 420 5.11 -36.75 -26.40
N ASP A 421 5.99 -35.75 -26.25
CA ASP A 421 5.71 -34.60 -25.42
C ASP A 421 4.53 -33.75 -25.96
N ASP A 422 4.43 -33.58 -27.29
CA ASP A 422 3.29 -32.86 -27.89
C ASP A 422 1.98 -33.62 -27.65
N LYS A 423 1.97 -34.94 -27.73
CA LYS A 423 0.80 -35.79 -27.45
C LYS A 423 0.41 -35.71 -25.98
N ASN A 424 1.38 -35.76 -25.08
CA ASN A 424 1.15 -35.63 -23.64
C ASN A 424 0.62 -34.22 -23.29
N ALA A 425 1.22 -33.16 -23.85
CA ALA A 425 0.74 -31.80 -23.68
C ALA A 425 -0.71 -31.64 -24.16
N TYR A 426 -1.03 -32.20 -25.32
CA TYR A 426 -2.39 -32.19 -25.86
C TYR A 426 -3.38 -32.87 -24.91
N LYS A 427 -3.06 -34.09 -24.46
CA LYS A 427 -3.90 -34.84 -23.51
C LYS A 427 -4.12 -34.07 -22.21
N LEU A 428 -3.08 -33.44 -21.67
CA LEU A 428 -3.17 -32.60 -20.47
C LEU A 428 -4.01 -31.35 -20.73
N SER A 429 -3.98 -30.79 -21.94
CA SER A 429 -4.73 -29.57 -22.28
C SER A 429 -6.26 -29.76 -22.21
N GLU A 430 -6.75 -31.00 -22.26
CA GLU A 430 -8.16 -31.30 -22.07
C GLU A 430 -8.64 -30.90 -20.68
N GLY A 431 -7.76 -30.95 -19.68
CA GLY A 431 -8.04 -30.51 -18.30
C GLY A 431 -8.04 -28.99 -18.08
N LEU A 432 -7.66 -28.17 -19.08
CA LEU A 432 -7.75 -26.71 -18.99
C LEU A 432 -9.20 -26.25 -19.16
N GLY A 433 -9.57 -25.18 -18.47
CA GLY A 433 -10.82 -24.47 -18.72
C GLY A 433 -10.85 -23.75 -20.07
N ASP A 434 -11.97 -23.13 -20.38
CA ASP A 434 -12.17 -22.34 -21.60
C ASP A 434 -12.62 -20.89 -21.31
N SER A 435 -12.61 -20.51 -20.03
CA SER A 435 -12.98 -19.18 -19.54
C SER A 435 -11.82 -18.17 -19.54
N LEU A 436 -10.59 -18.63 -19.78
CA LEU A 436 -9.40 -17.77 -19.82
C LEU A 436 -8.83 -17.76 -21.24
N ALA A 437 -8.59 -16.55 -21.76
CA ALA A 437 -8.03 -16.36 -23.11
C ALA A 437 -6.70 -17.11 -23.29
N LEU A 438 -5.85 -17.10 -22.27
CA LEU A 438 -4.57 -17.78 -22.26
C LEU A 438 -4.69 -19.31 -22.36
N ASP A 439 -5.67 -19.91 -21.69
CA ASP A 439 -5.90 -21.35 -21.75
C ASP A 439 -6.39 -21.77 -23.14
N CYS A 440 -7.21 -20.94 -23.77
CA CYS A 440 -7.65 -21.16 -25.16
C CYS A 440 -6.47 -21.10 -26.15
N VAL A 441 -5.53 -20.16 -25.99
CA VAL A 441 -4.32 -20.12 -26.82
C VAL A 441 -3.46 -21.36 -26.60
N LEU A 442 -3.27 -21.79 -25.35
CA LEU A 442 -2.48 -22.98 -25.05
C LEU A 442 -3.09 -24.23 -25.69
N LYS A 443 -4.43 -24.38 -25.63
CA LYS A 443 -5.14 -25.44 -26.36
C LYS A 443 -4.93 -25.34 -27.87
N ALA A 444 -4.99 -24.14 -28.46
CA ALA A 444 -4.74 -23.93 -29.86
C ALA A 444 -3.34 -24.41 -30.28
N ILE A 445 -2.31 -24.12 -29.50
CA ILE A 445 -0.95 -24.60 -29.73
C ILE A 445 -0.88 -26.13 -29.61
N CYS A 446 -1.46 -26.72 -28.55
CA CYS A 446 -1.48 -28.17 -28.41
C CYS A 446 -2.15 -28.86 -29.59
N VAL A 447 -3.30 -28.35 -30.06
CA VAL A 447 -4.00 -28.87 -31.24
C VAL A 447 -3.15 -28.74 -32.50
N SER A 448 -2.44 -27.61 -32.68
CA SER A 448 -1.62 -27.38 -33.87
C SER A 448 -0.46 -28.38 -34.04
N ARG A 449 0.02 -28.93 -32.90
CA ARG A 449 1.19 -29.81 -32.85
C ARG A 449 0.85 -31.32 -32.93
N VAL A 450 -0.42 -31.69 -32.87
CA VAL A 450 -0.83 -33.11 -32.89
C VAL A 450 -1.29 -33.52 -34.27
N GLU A 451 -0.80 -34.65 -34.74
CA GLU A 451 -1.18 -35.22 -36.02
C GLU A 451 -2.70 -35.49 -36.15
N GLY A 452 -3.25 -35.31 -37.34
CA GLY A 452 -4.66 -35.57 -37.62
C GLY A 452 -5.61 -34.47 -37.15
N ARG A 453 -5.13 -33.40 -36.57
CA ARG A 453 -5.94 -32.23 -36.19
C ARG A 453 -6.02 -31.20 -37.32
N THR A 454 -7.11 -30.48 -37.37
CA THR A 454 -7.38 -29.53 -38.44
C THR A 454 -7.05 -28.09 -38.02
N ASN A 455 -6.62 -27.30 -39.00
CA ASN A 455 -6.43 -25.86 -38.79
C ASN A 455 -7.74 -25.17 -38.32
N LYS A 456 -8.89 -25.75 -38.61
CA LYS A 456 -10.21 -25.25 -38.19
C LYS A 456 -10.35 -25.28 -36.67
N GLU A 457 -9.94 -26.36 -36.01
CA GLU A 457 -9.97 -26.46 -34.55
C GLU A 457 -9.05 -25.41 -33.87
N VAL A 458 -7.87 -25.17 -34.44
CA VAL A 458 -6.94 -24.12 -33.98
C VAL A 458 -7.61 -22.74 -34.11
N VAL A 459 -8.26 -22.47 -35.27
CA VAL A 459 -8.98 -21.20 -35.49
C VAL A 459 -10.12 -21.01 -34.50
N GLU A 460 -10.87 -22.05 -34.17
CA GLU A 460 -11.97 -21.98 -33.19
C GLU A 460 -11.47 -21.60 -31.81
N TRP A 461 -10.40 -22.22 -31.35
CA TRP A 461 -9.79 -21.87 -30.04
C TRP A 461 -9.23 -20.45 -30.02
N LEU A 462 -8.57 -20.00 -31.08
CA LEU A 462 -8.08 -18.64 -31.20
C LEU A 462 -9.20 -17.61 -31.20
N LYS A 463 -10.28 -17.85 -31.98
CA LYS A 463 -11.46 -16.96 -31.97
C LYS A 463 -12.07 -16.86 -30.59
N LYS A 464 -12.15 -17.95 -29.84
CA LYS A 464 -12.63 -17.96 -28.46
C LYS A 464 -11.72 -17.16 -27.55
N SER A 465 -10.41 -17.32 -27.68
CA SER A 465 -9.42 -16.52 -26.94
C SER A 465 -9.56 -15.03 -27.21
N PHE A 466 -9.66 -14.62 -28.48
CA PHE A 466 -9.74 -13.21 -28.87
C PHE A 466 -11.08 -12.56 -28.52
N ALA A 467 -12.12 -13.34 -28.35
CA ALA A 467 -13.40 -12.88 -27.78
C ALA A 467 -13.30 -12.61 -26.29
N LEU A 468 -12.47 -13.36 -25.56
CA LEU A 468 -12.22 -13.18 -24.13
C LEU A 468 -11.22 -12.04 -23.85
N ASP A 469 -10.17 -11.93 -24.66
CA ASP A 469 -9.14 -10.87 -24.58
C ASP A 469 -8.64 -10.52 -26.00
N PRO A 470 -9.11 -9.41 -26.58
CA PRO A 470 -8.68 -8.97 -27.91
C PRO A 470 -7.16 -8.73 -28.05
N ALA A 471 -6.46 -8.38 -26.96
CA ALA A 471 -5.01 -8.15 -26.97
C ALA A 471 -4.21 -9.44 -27.25
N MET A 472 -4.82 -10.60 -27.08
CA MET A 472 -4.16 -11.89 -27.36
C MET A 472 -3.82 -12.07 -28.83
N GLU A 473 -4.55 -11.45 -29.79
CA GLU A 473 -4.24 -11.54 -31.21
C GLU A 473 -2.85 -10.95 -31.51
N GLU A 474 -2.53 -9.80 -30.94
CA GLU A 474 -1.21 -9.19 -31.11
C GLU A 474 -0.13 -10.02 -30.42
N LYS A 475 -0.38 -10.47 -29.19
CA LYS A 475 0.54 -11.29 -28.41
C LYS A 475 0.89 -12.61 -29.12
N CYS A 476 -0.08 -13.24 -29.77
CA CYS A 476 0.10 -14.48 -30.56
C CYS A 476 0.79 -14.28 -31.91
N GLY A 477 0.97 -13.04 -32.35
CA GLY A 477 1.45 -12.70 -33.69
C GLY A 477 2.84 -13.27 -34.03
N GLY A 478 3.66 -13.56 -32.99
CA GLY A 478 4.99 -14.17 -33.16
C GLY A 478 5.05 -15.70 -33.07
N GLU A 479 3.91 -16.38 -32.78
CA GLU A 479 3.90 -17.83 -32.57
C GLU A 479 3.86 -18.61 -33.87
N ALA A 480 4.91 -19.41 -34.17
CA ALA A 480 5.06 -20.18 -35.38
C ALA A 480 3.90 -21.17 -35.59
N ASP A 481 3.49 -21.87 -34.53
CA ASP A 481 2.42 -22.88 -34.55
C ASP A 481 1.04 -22.29 -34.91
N LEU A 482 0.85 -21.00 -34.70
CA LEU A 482 -0.45 -20.33 -34.89
C LEU A 482 -0.57 -19.56 -36.23
N GLN A 483 0.51 -19.41 -37.02
CA GLN A 483 0.54 -18.54 -38.19
C GLN A 483 -0.52 -18.89 -39.24
N LYS A 484 -0.73 -20.19 -39.51
CA LYS A 484 -1.76 -20.65 -40.46
C LYS A 484 -3.17 -20.26 -40.02
N ALA A 485 -3.45 -20.40 -38.73
CA ALA A 485 -4.75 -20.08 -38.15
C ALA A 485 -4.98 -18.56 -38.08
N LEU A 486 -3.96 -17.79 -37.70
CA LEU A 486 -4.01 -16.32 -37.69
C LEU A 486 -4.25 -15.77 -39.11
N ALA A 487 -3.58 -16.32 -40.13
CA ALA A 487 -3.82 -15.92 -41.50
C ALA A 487 -5.26 -16.22 -41.97
N ALA A 488 -5.83 -17.38 -41.57
CA ALA A 488 -7.21 -17.73 -41.86
C ALA A 488 -8.19 -16.74 -41.19
N ILE A 489 -8.01 -16.42 -39.93
CA ILE A 489 -8.85 -15.44 -39.18
C ILE A 489 -8.80 -14.06 -39.88
N ARG A 490 -7.61 -13.58 -40.22
CA ARG A 490 -7.44 -12.29 -40.90
C ARG A 490 -8.11 -12.28 -42.31
N LYS A 491 -8.07 -13.39 -43.04
CA LYS A 491 -8.73 -13.53 -44.34
C LYS A 491 -10.25 -13.49 -44.19
N GLU A 492 -10.81 -14.22 -43.24
CA GLU A 492 -12.24 -14.20 -42.94
C GLU A 492 -12.74 -12.79 -42.61
N ARG A 493 -12.06 -12.07 -41.70
CA ARG A 493 -12.43 -10.70 -41.36
C ARG A 493 -12.42 -9.74 -42.55
N LYS A 494 -11.41 -9.86 -43.43
CA LYS A 494 -11.37 -9.04 -44.66
C LYS A 494 -12.53 -9.34 -45.60
N ALA A 495 -12.96 -10.60 -45.74
CA ALA A 495 -14.11 -10.98 -46.54
C ALA A 495 -15.41 -10.39 -45.94
N THR A 496 -15.63 -10.51 -44.63
CA THR A 496 -16.81 -9.96 -43.98
C THR A 496 -16.88 -8.43 -44.11
N THR A 497 -15.75 -7.72 -43.93
CA THR A 497 -15.69 -6.26 -44.10
C THR A 497 -15.97 -5.82 -45.54
N ALA A 498 -15.58 -6.61 -46.54
CA ALA A 498 -15.86 -6.34 -47.96
C ALA A 498 -17.34 -6.57 -48.32
N GLU A 499 -17.96 -7.62 -47.74
CA GLU A 499 -19.40 -7.89 -47.92
C GLU A 499 -20.27 -6.81 -47.26
N ASP A 500 -19.89 -6.37 -46.07
CA ASP A 500 -20.59 -5.28 -45.37
C ASP A 500 -20.47 -3.95 -46.14
N ALA A 501 -19.30 -3.64 -46.72
CA ALA A 501 -19.10 -2.44 -47.52
C ALA A 501 -19.96 -2.49 -48.81
N GLN A 502 -20.08 -3.62 -49.50
CA GLN A 502 -20.96 -3.78 -50.65
C GLN A 502 -22.45 -3.73 -50.32
N SER A 503 -22.83 -4.16 -49.12
CA SER A 503 -24.21 -4.10 -48.65
C SER A 503 -24.67 -2.66 -48.30
N VAL A 504 -23.73 -1.77 -47.96
CA VAL A 504 -23.98 -0.35 -47.69
C VAL A 504 -24.03 0.47 -48.99
N GLU A 505 -23.26 0.12 -50.03
CA GLU A 505 -23.32 0.77 -51.34
C GLU A 505 -24.61 0.41 -52.15
N ASN A 506 -25.25 -0.71 -51.82
CA ASN A 506 -26.48 -1.18 -52.51
C ASN A 506 -27.78 -0.77 -51.75
N LYS A 507 -27.73 0.07 -50.74
CA LYS A 507 -28.86 0.71 -50.05
C LYS A 507 -28.86 2.21 -50.31
#